data_6f2a36d7f32005723e95e0993750874b
#
_entry.id   6f2a36d7f32005723e95e0993750874b
#
_cell.length_a   1.000
_cell.length_b   1.000
_cell.length_c   1.000
_cell.angle_alpha   90.00
_cell.angle_beta   90.00
_cell.angle_gamma   90.00
#
_symmetry.space_group_name_H-M   'P 1'
#
loop_
_entity.id
_entity.type
_entity.pdbx_description
1 polymer ?
#
loop_
_entity_poly.entity_id
_entity_poly.type
_entity_poly.pdbx_seq_one_letter_code
_entity_poly.pdbx_strand_id
1 'polypeptide(L)'
;FVSYRSQSQTMIEEGASVRSRQEIIILPDISHMKVGIKVHETHVNQVSHGMAAYVVLDSFPDERFKAHVRKVSTMPDQQSRFSNPDLKVYAAEILIDDKLPDVKPGLSARAEVIITNLLDVIKVPVQCVTTHQGKQVCYVQKSGGPEPVTVIVGMFNHKFIEVQEGLSPGDKILLSPPLD
;
A
#
# COMPACT_ATOMS: atom_id res chain seq x y z
N PHE A 1 8.18 16.51 6.39
CA PHE A 1 7.75 16.70 7.78
C PHE A 1 8.85 16.16 8.67
N VAL A 2 9.64 17.03 9.26
CA VAL A 2 10.53 16.62 10.34
C VAL A 2 9.61 16.48 11.55
N SER A 3 9.29 15.25 11.93
CA SER A 3 8.73 14.99 13.25
C SER A 3 9.82 15.30 14.25
N TYR A 4 9.86 16.51 14.73
CA TYR A 4 10.61 16.81 15.92
C TYR A 4 9.93 16.08 17.09
N ARG A 5 10.64 15.15 17.68
CA ARG A 5 10.36 14.70 19.03
C ARG A 5 10.52 15.93 19.93
N SER A 6 9.43 16.58 20.20
CA SER A 6 9.37 17.61 21.21
C SER A 6 9.54 16.95 22.57
N GLN A 7 10.68 17.15 23.18
CA GLN A 7 10.70 17.35 24.61
C GLN A 7 9.83 18.59 24.88
N SER A 8 8.65 18.37 25.49
CA SER A 8 7.75 19.42 26.02
C SER A 8 7.83 20.76 25.29
N GLN A 9 7.14 20.86 24.16
CA GLN A 9 6.82 22.18 23.58
C GLN A 9 5.78 22.81 24.47
N THR A 10 6.25 23.60 25.42
CA THR A 10 5.40 24.61 26.05
C THR A 10 5.04 25.61 24.98
N MET A 11 3.75 25.74 24.65
CA MET A 11 3.28 26.82 23.79
C MET A 11 3.85 28.13 24.31
N ILE A 12 4.47 28.91 23.43
CA ILE A 12 4.99 30.22 23.81
C ILE A 12 3.79 31.17 23.80
N GLU A 13 3.41 31.61 24.99
CA GLU A 13 2.34 32.58 25.19
C GLU A 13 2.92 33.98 25.37
N GLU A 14 2.08 35.00 25.25
CA GLU A 14 2.46 36.38 25.47
C GLU A 14 3.00 36.56 26.90
N GLY A 15 4.20 37.14 27.01
CA GLY A 15 4.93 37.29 28.28
C GLY A 15 5.82 36.10 28.68
N ALA A 16 5.89 35.04 27.90
CA ALA A 16 6.78 33.92 28.16
C ALA A 16 8.25 34.30 27.95
N SER A 17 9.12 33.82 28.82
CA SER A 17 10.57 33.99 28.66
C SER A 17 11.11 33.10 27.56
N VAL A 18 11.80 33.67 26.59
CA VAL A 18 12.45 32.95 25.49
C VAL A 18 13.95 32.91 25.70
N ARG A 19 14.60 31.81 25.27
CA ARG A 19 16.04 31.63 25.33
C ARG A 19 16.67 31.99 23.99
N SER A 20 17.95 32.37 24.01
CA SER A 20 18.73 32.58 22.78
C SER A 20 18.69 31.29 21.93
N ARG A 21 18.42 31.43 20.62
CA ARG A 21 18.27 30.32 19.63
C ARG A 21 17.09 29.38 19.89
N GLN A 22 16.08 29.80 20.65
CA GLN A 22 14.86 29.05 20.78
C GLN A 22 14.00 29.28 19.53
N GLU A 23 13.53 28.16 18.93
CA GLU A 23 12.56 28.23 17.83
C GLU A 23 11.20 28.71 18.38
N ILE A 24 10.70 29.81 17.85
CA ILE A 24 9.44 30.43 18.29
C ILE A 24 8.31 30.07 17.35
N ILE A 25 8.56 30.08 16.05
CA ILE A 25 7.59 29.81 14.99
C ILE A 25 8.26 28.92 13.94
N ILE A 26 7.56 27.87 13.54
CA ILE A 26 7.96 27.00 12.43
C ILE A 26 6.93 27.14 11.33
N LEU A 27 7.35 27.65 10.17
CA LEU A 27 6.53 27.68 8.96
C LEU A 27 6.86 26.44 8.12
N PRO A 28 5.95 25.47 8.05
CA PRO A 28 6.19 24.30 7.22
C PRO A 28 6.08 24.66 5.73
N ASP A 29 7.00 24.12 4.94
CA ASP A 29 6.83 24.11 3.48
C ASP A 29 5.82 23.03 3.09
N ILE A 30 4.66 23.46 2.59
CA ILE A 30 3.57 22.58 2.17
C ILE A 30 3.63 22.23 0.68
N SER A 31 4.60 22.77 -0.06
CA SER A 31 4.73 22.49 -1.50
C SER A 31 5.14 21.04 -1.80
N HIS A 32 5.83 20.40 -0.87
CA HIS A 32 6.30 19.02 -0.97
C HIS A 32 5.87 18.22 0.27
N MET A 33 4.81 17.45 0.12
CA MET A 33 4.27 16.64 1.21
C MET A 33 4.77 15.20 1.10
N LYS A 34 5.06 14.61 2.25
CA LYS A 34 5.43 13.20 2.35
C LYS A 34 4.52 12.46 3.32
N VAL A 35 4.32 11.19 3.04
CA VAL A 35 3.57 10.27 3.91
C VAL A 35 4.57 9.31 4.54
N GLY A 36 4.55 9.24 5.87
CA GLY A 36 5.27 8.21 6.62
C GLY A 36 4.40 6.96 6.76
N ILE A 37 4.90 5.83 6.30
CA ILE A 37 4.23 4.53 6.44
C ILE A 37 5.09 3.56 7.23
N LYS A 38 4.43 2.53 7.78
CA LYS A 38 5.09 1.40 8.43
C LYS A 38 4.88 0.15 7.59
N VAL A 39 5.96 -0.43 7.11
CA VAL A 39 5.97 -1.64 6.29
C VAL A 39 6.37 -2.83 7.16
N HIS A 40 5.58 -3.90 7.14
CA HIS A 40 5.89 -5.12 7.86
C HIS A 40 7.13 -5.82 7.29
N GLU A 41 7.91 -6.55 8.12
CA GLU A 41 9.15 -7.20 7.69
C GLU A 41 8.96 -8.19 6.52
N THR A 42 7.79 -8.83 6.42
CA THR A 42 7.48 -9.76 5.32
C THR A 42 7.45 -9.08 3.96
N HIS A 43 7.19 -7.78 3.91
CA HIS A 43 7.03 -7.01 2.67
C HIS A 43 8.15 -5.99 2.44
N VAL A 44 8.99 -5.71 3.44
CA VAL A 44 10.01 -4.66 3.33
C VAL A 44 10.99 -4.90 2.19
N ASN A 45 11.35 -6.16 1.94
CA ASN A 45 12.26 -6.55 0.85
C ASN A 45 11.65 -6.34 -0.56
N GLN A 46 10.32 -6.20 -0.65
CA GLN A 46 9.61 -5.95 -1.90
C GLN A 46 9.48 -4.45 -2.19
N VAL A 47 9.75 -3.59 -1.20
CA VAL A 47 9.61 -2.14 -1.35
C VAL A 47 10.99 -1.50 -1.47
N SER A 48 11.21 -0.80 -2.59
CA SER A 48 12.49 -0.16 -2.90
C SER A 48 12.30 1.32 -3.25
N HIS A 49 13.39 2.09 -3.12
CA HIS A 49 13.43 3.48 -3.54
C HIS A 49 13.01 3.63 -5.01
N GLY A 50 12.23 4.67 -5.30
CA GLY A 50 11.77 4.99 -6.66
C GLY A 50 10.54 4.22 -7.13
N MET A 51 10.05 3.24 -6.36
CA MET A 51 8.81 2.54 -6.73
C MET A 51 7.63 3.49 -6.75
N ALA A 52 6.79 3.36 -7.78
CA ALA A 52 5.55 4.10 -7.89
C ALA A 52 4.57 3.72 -6.77
N ALA A 53 3.84 4.72 -6.30
CA ALA A 53 2.82 4.54 -5.28
C ALA A 53 1.63 5.46 -5.54
N TYR A 54 0.49 5.14 -4.93
CA TYR A 54 -0.64 6.03 -4.83
C TYR A 54 -0.92 6.33 -3.36
N VAL A 55 -1.23 7.58 -3.09
CA VAL A 55 -1.63 8.04 -1.77
C VAL A 55 -3.09 8.46 -1.81
N VAL A 56 -3.85 8.01 -0.83
CA VAL A 56 -5.22 8.41 -0.57
C VAL A 56 -5.25 9.08 0.79
N LEU A 57 -5.70 10.31 0.85
CA LEU A 57 -5.88 11.04 2.09
C LEU A 57 -7.25 10.71 2.68
N ASP A 58 -7.33 10.53 3.99
CA ASP A 58 -8.62 10.23 4.64
C ASP A 58 -9.62 11.38 4.49
N SER A 59 -9.13 12.62 4.25
CA SER A 59 -9.97 13.79 3.95
C SER A 59 -10.48 13.81 2.51
N PHE A 60 -9.90 13.05 1.59
CA PHE A 60 -10.24 12.96 0.18
C PHE A 60 -10.21 11.50 -0.27
N PRO A 61 -11.17 10.67 0.18
CA PRO A 61 -11.14 9.22 -0.01
C PRO A 61 -11.32 8.79 -1.47
N ASP A 62 -11.91 9.64 -2.30
CA ASP A 62 -12.17 9.37 -3.72
C ASP A 62 -11.00 9.79 -4.63
N GLU A 63 -10.01 10.52 -4.09
CA GLU A 63 -8.87 11.01 -4.86
C GLU A 63 -7.63 10.18 -4.59
N ARG A 64 -6.92 9.82 -5.68
CA ARG A 64 -5.65 9.11 -5.65
C ARG A 64 -4.54 10.00 -6.17
N PHE A 65 -3.60 10.32 -5.34
CA PHE A 65 -2.44 11.14 -5.68
C PHE A 65 -1.27 10.25 -6.06
N LYS A 66 -0.63 10.56 -7.19
CA LYS A 66 0.61 9.88 -7.60
C LYS A 66 1.72 10.22 -6.64
N ALA A 67 2.52 9.23 -6.36
CA ALA A 67 3.60 9.33 -5.39
C ALA A 67 4.68 8.30 -5.72
N HIS A 68 5.83 8.43 -5.09
CA HIS A 68 6.87 7.42 -5.17
C HIS A 68 7.54 7.19 -3.82
N VAL A 69 8.12 6.00 -3.66
CA VAL A 69 8.89 5.64 -2.47
C VAL A 69 10.20 6.42 -2.46
N ARG A 70 10.34 7.35 -1.53
CA ARG A 70 11.56 8.15 -1.36
C ARG A 70 12.64 7.40 -0.59
N LYS A 71 12.25 6.74 0.49
CA LYS A 71 13.20 6.07 1.39
C LYS A 71 12.51 4.94 2.14
N VAL A 72 13.25 3.85 2.32
CA VAL A 72 12.88 2.76 3.22
C VAL A 72 13.98 2.65 4.28
N SER A 73 13.60 2.58 5.55
CA SER A 73 14.56 2.40 6.64
C SER A 73 15.18 1.01 6.58
N THR A 74 16.48 0.93 6.80
CA THR A 74 17.20 -0.34 6.92
C THR A 74 17.11 -0.95 8.33
N MET A 75 16.65 -0.16 9.31
CA MET A 75 16.48 -0.61 10.69
C MET A 75 15.00 -0.64 11.06
N PRO A 76 14.58 -1.64 11.85
CA PRO A 76 13.22 -1.70 12.38
C PRO A 76 12.92 -0.49 13.25
N ASP A 77 11.65 -0.05 13.24
CA ASP A 77 11.18 1.04 14.09
C ASP A 77 11.19 0.60 15.55
N GLN A 78 12.06 1.22 16.33
CA GLN A 78 12.22 0.91 17.76
C GLN A 78 10.96 1.27 18.57
N GLN A 79 10.24 2.32 18.19
CA GLN A 79 9.05 2.76 18.90
C GLN A 79 7.92 1.73 18.84
N SER A 80 7.77 1.05 17.71
CA SER A 80 6.78 -0.03 17.57
C SER A 80 7.13 -1.25 18.42
N ARG A 81 8.41 -1.52 18.67
CA ARG A 81 8.87 -2.63 19.51
C ARG A 81 8.51 -2.47 20.99
N PHE A 82 8.42 -1.24 21.50
CA PHE A 82 7.99 -1.01 22.89
C PHE A 82 6.51 -1.33 23.08
N SER A 83 5.68 -1.10 22.06
CA SER A 83 4.24 -1.36 22.15
C SER A 83 3.87 -2.80 21.80
N ASN A 84 4.62 -3.45 20.90
CA ASN A 84 4.43 -4.84 20.51
C ASN A 84 5.78 -5.45 20.05
N PRO A 85 6.45 -6.23 20.91
CA PRO A 85 7.78 -6.80 20.64
C PRO A 85 7.82 -7.72 19.40
N ASP A 86 6.71 -8.39 19.11
CA ASP A 86 6.61 -9.35 17.98
C ASP A 86 6.38 -8.66 16.63
N LEU A 87 6.00 -7.39 16.64
CA LEU A 87 5.72 -6.63 15.44
C LEU A 87 6.96 -5.89 14.93
N LYS A 88 7.64 -6.47 13.94
CA LYS A 88 8.77 -5.81 13.27
C LYS A 88 8.27 -5.04 12.06
N VAL A 89 8.33 -3.72 12.16
CA VAL A 89 7.97 -2.80 11.07
C VAL A 89 9.13 -1.87 10.74
N TYR A 90 9.19 -1.48 9.49
CA TYR A 90 10.20 -0.57 8.96
C TYR A 90 9.52 0.71 8.51
N ALA A 91 10.08 1.84 8.90
CA ALA A 91 9.58 3.13 8.45
C ALA A 91 9.93 3.34 6.98
N ALA A 92 8.95 3.77 6.18
CA ALA A 92 9.19 4.21 4.82
C ALA A 92 8.56 5.59 4.60
N GLU A 93 9.17 6.38 3.74
CA GLU A 93 8.72 7.71 3.33
C GLU A 93 8.28 7.66 1.87
N ILE A 94 7.07 8.12 1.61
CA ILE A 94 6.50 8.26 0.27
C ILE A 94 6.36 9.74 -0.02
N LEU A 95 6.94 10.21 -1.10
CA LEU A 95 6.82 11.58 -1.57
C LEU A 95 5.66 11.67 -2.55
N ILE A 96 4.79 12.65 -2.37
CA ILE A 96 3.66 12.90 -3.25
C ILE A 96 4.14 13.77 -4.40
N ASP A 97 3.88 13.32 -5.64
CA ASP A 97 4.30 14.00 -6.86
C ASP A 97 3.21 14.95 -7.38
N ASP A 98 1.95 14.58 -7.15
CA ASP A 98 0.82 15.39 -7.57
C ASP A 98 0.64 16.61 -6.67
N LYS A 99 0.10 17.67 -7.26
CA LYS A 99 -0.28 18.87 -6.51
C LYS A 99 -1.47 18.55 -5.60
N LEU A 100 -1.26 18.71 -4.31
CA LEU A 100 -2.32 18.52 -3.32
C LEU A 100 -3.25 19.75 -3.25
N PRO A 101 -4.53 19.53 -2.91
CA PRO A 101 -5.40 20.61 -2.48
C PRO A 101 -4.87 21.26 -1.20
N ASP A 102 -5.50 22.31 -0.73
CA ASP A 102 -5.10 22.98 0.52
C ASP A 102 -5.32 22.05 1.72
N VAL A 103 -4.30 21.24 2.02
CA VAL A 103 -4.30 20.26 3.11
C VAL A 103 -3.31 20.64 4.19
N LYS A 104 -3.70 20.43 5.43
CA LYS A 104 -2.83 20.68 6.59
C LYS A 104 -1.93 19.45 6.84
N PRO A 105 -0.66 19.67 7.21
CA PRO A 105 0.20 18.60 7.69
C PRO A 105 -0.41 17.91 8.92
N GLY A 106 -0.18 16.59 9.06
CA GLY A 106 -0.67 15.79 10.18
C GLY A 106 -1.94 15.00 9.88
N LEU A 107 -2.46 15.07 8.67
CA LEU A 107 -3.58 14.23 8.24
C LEU A 107 -3.15 12.77 8.10
N SER A 108 -4.10 11.88 8.36
CA SER A 108 -3.94 10.45 8.09
C SER A 108 -4.04 10.18 6.59
N ALA A 109 -3.21 9.26 6.12
CA ALA A 109 -3.16 8.87 4.72
C ALA A 109 -2.92 7.37 4.60
N ARG A 110 -3.42 6.79 3.52
CA ARG A 110 -3.17 5.42 3.11
C ARG A 110 -2.33 5.43 1.86
N ALA A 111 -1.33 4.55 1.79
CA ALA A 111 -0.49 4.42 0.61
C ALA A 111 -0.53 3.00 0.04
N GLU A 112 -0.66 2.93 -1.27
CA GLU A 112 -0.59 1.70 -2.07
C GLU A 112 0.69 1.74 -2.89
N VAL A 113 1.69 0.91 -2.55
CA VAL A 113 2.94 0.80 -3.31
C VAL A 113 2.78 -0.24 -4.40
N ILE A 114 3.12 0.11 -5.63
CA ILE A 114 3.08 -0.80 -6.78
C ILE A 114 4.37 -1.61 -6.80
N ILE A 115 4.29 -2.87 -6.37
CA ILE A 115 5.45 -3.76 -6.29
C ILE A 115 5.80 -4.29 -7.69
N THR A 116 4.79 -4.64 -8.47
CA THR A 116 4.98 -5.19 -9.82
C THR A 116 3.80 -4.81 -10.70
N ASN A 117 4.08 -4.52 -11.95
CA ASN A 117 3.08 -4.33 -12.99
C ASN A 117 3.27 -5.44 -14.02
N LEU A 118 2.31 -6.36 -14.07
CA LEU A 118 2.31 -7.45 -15.04
C LEU A 118 1.61 -6.98 -16.32
N LEU A 119 2.29 -7.10 -17.44
CA LEU A 119 1.74 -6.78 -18.77
C LEU A 119 1.40 -8.10 -19.50
N ASP A 120 0.36 -8.05 -20.31
CA ASP A 120 -0.07 -9.16 -21.19
C ASP A 120 -0.33 -10.48 -20.42
N VAL A 121 -0.95 -10.37 -19.23
CA VAL A 121 -1.30 -11.53 -18.41
C VAL A 121 -2.79 -11.78 -18.38
N ILE A 122 -3.17 -13.06 -18.32
CA ILE A 122 -4.55 -13.46 -18.05
C ILE A 122 -4.79 -13.30 -16.54
N LYS A 123 -5.72 -12.43 -16.18
CA LYS A 123 -6.11 -12.23 -14.77
C LYS A 123 -7.57 -12.61 -14.58
N VAL A 124 -7.82 -13.27 -13.47
CA VAL A 124 -9.19 -13.65 -13.07
C VAL A 124 -9.45 -13.17 -11.65
N PRO A 125 -10.72 -12.90 -11.26
CA PRO A 125 -11.06 -12.64 -9.87
C PRO A 125 -10.62 -13.79 -8.98
N VAL A 126 -10.05 -13.51 -7.80
CA VAL A 126 -9.54 -14.56 -6.88
C VAL A 126 -10.60 -15.61 -6.56
N GLN A 127 -11.86 -15.21 -6.47
CA GLN A 127 -13.00 -16.10 -6.18
C GLN A 127 -13.28 -17.12 -7.30
N CYS A 128 -12.75 -16.92 -8.52
CA CYS A 128 -12.93 -17.89 -9.63
C CYS A 128 -11.99 -19.10 -9.53
N VAL A 129 -10.95 -19.00 -8.70
CA VAL A 129 -9.98 -20.08 -8.51
C VAL A 129 -10.37 -20.86 -7.27
N THR A 130 -10.61 -22.14 -7.44
CA THR A 130 -10.94 -23.06 -6.34
C THR A 130 -10.01 -24.27 -6.36
N THR A 131 -10.05 -25.05 -5.29
CA THR A 131 -9.27 -26.30 -5.22
C THR A 131 -10.22 -27.49 -5.44
N HIS A 132 -9.98 -28.26 -6.49
CA HIS A 132 -10.68 -29.49 -6.79
C HIS A 132 -9.67 -30.64 -6.88
N GLN A 133 -9.86 -31.70 -6.09
CA GLN A 133 -8.96 -32.85 -6.01
C GLN A 133 -7.48 -32.49 -5.79
N GLY A 134 -7.21 -31.46 -4.96
CA GLY A 134 -5.85 -31.00 -4.65
C GLY A 134 -5.18 -30.16 -5.74
N LYS A 135 -5.89 -29.82 -6.82
CA LYS A 135 -5.41 -28.93 -7.90
C LYS A 135 -6.21 -27.64 -7.91
N GLN A 136 -5.55 -26.55 -8.32
CA GLN A 136 -6.24 -25.29 -8.57
C GLN A 136 -6.95 -25.35 -9.90
N VAL A 137 -8.24 -25.00 -9.91
CA VAL A 137 -9.09 -25.06 -11.09
C VAL A 137 -9.94 -23.80 -11.21
N CYS A 138 -10.26 -23.46 -12.47
CA CYS A 138 -11.32 -22.51 -12.83
C CYS A 138 -12.42 -23.25 -13.59
N TYR A 139 -13.67 -22.92 -13.33
CA TYR A 139 -14.79 -23.49 -14.09
C TYR A 139 -15.04 -22.64 -15.35
N VAL A 140 -14.75 -23.22 -16.51
CA VAL A 140 -14.95 -22.59 -17.82
C VAL A 140 -16.29 -23.02 -18.38
N GLN A 141 -17.11 -22.06 -18.81
CA GLN A 141 -18.39 -22.32 -19.46
C GLN A 141 -18.17 -22.83 -20.88
N LYS A 142 -18.48 -24.10 -21.13
CA LYS A 142 -18.46 -24.72 -22.45
C LYS A 142 -19.88 -25.04 -22.95
N SER A 143 -19.99 -25.54 -24.20
CA SER A 143 -21.26 -25.88 -24.82
C SER A 143 -22.06 -26.94 -24.06
N GLY A 144 -21.37 -27.81 -23.30
CA GLY A 144 -21.97 -28.89 -22.47
C GLY A 144 -22.20 -28.50 -21.01
N GLY A 145 -21.85 -27.27 -20.62
CA GLY A 145 -21.92 -26.81 -19.23
C GLY A 145 -20.56 -26.37 -18.69
N PRO A 146 -20.50 -26.03 -17.38
CA PRO A 146 -19.24 -25.62 -16.74
C PRO A 146 -18.34 -26.84 -16.56
N GLU A 147 -17.10 -26.73 -17.05
CA GLU A 147 -16.07 -27.76 -16.87
C GLU A 147 -14.91 -27.24 -16.04
N PRO A 148 -14.37 -28.03 -15.06
CA PRO A 148 -13.21 -27.67 -14.30
C PRO A 148 -11.95 -27.76 -15.18
N VAL A 149 -11.23 -26.64 -15.33
CA VAL A 149 -9.95 -26.57 -16.03
C VAL A 149 -8.86 -26.31 -15.01
N THR A 150 -7.86 -27.19 -14.98
CA THR A 150 -6.70 -26.99 -14.10
C THR A 150 -5.91 -25.78 -14.54
N VAL A 151 -5.57 -24.92 -13.59
CA VAL A 151 -4.82 -23.69 -13.85
C VAL A 151 -3.54 -23.63 -13.02
N ILE A 152 -2.51 -23.04 -13.60
CA ILE A 152 -1.30 -22.65 -12.87
C ILE A 152 -1.39 -21.17 -12.62
N VAL A 153 -1.40 -20.79 -11.35
CA VAL A 153 -1.54 -19.39 -10.95
C VAL A 153 -0.19 -18.79 -10.60
N GLY A 154 -0.06 -17.49 -10.84
CA GLY A 154 1.12 -16.70 -10.54
C GLY A 154 0.89 -15.71 -9.41
N MET A 155 1.23 -14.44 -9.64
CA MET A 155 1.07 -13.37 -8.65
C MET A 155 -0.41 -13.04 -8.45
N PHE A 156 -0.74 -12.62 -7.24
CA PHE A 156 -2.11 -12.26 -6.90
C PHE A 156 -2.15 -11.02 -5.99
N ASN A 157 -3.30 -10.39 -5.98
CA ASN A 157 -3.67 -9.35 -5.02
C ASN A 157 -5.04 -9.68 -4.42
N HIS A 158 -5.59 -8.78 -3.60
CA HIS A 158 -6.89 -8.99 -2.94
C HIS A 158 -8.11 -9.04 -3.89
N LYS A 159 -7.96 -8.74 -5.18
CA LYS A 159 -9.05 -8.77 -6.18
C LYS A 159 -8.81 -9.77 -7.29
N PHE A 160 -7.59 -9.88 -7.78
CA PHE A 160 -7.24 -10.65 -8.98
C PHE A 160 -6.05 -11.56 -8.72
N ILE A 161 -6.04 -12.68 -9.45
CA ILE A 161 -4.93 -13.63 -9.51
C ILE A 161 -4.53 -13.81 -10.98
N GLU A 162 -3.24 -13.84 -11.25
CA GLU A 162 -2.66 -14.16 -12.54
C GLU A 162 -2.86 -15.65 -12.82
N VAL A 163 -3.25 -15.99 -14.05
CA VAL A 163 -3.25 -17.35 -14.55
C VAL A 163 -2.18 -17.45 -15.63
N GLN A 164 -1.16 -18.26 -15.35
CA GLN A 164 -0.03 -18.48 -16.24
C GLN A 164 -0.35 -19.55 -17.30
N GLU A 165 -1.07 -20.61 -16.87
CA GLU A 165 -1.48 -21.70 -17.77
C GLU A 165 -2.90 -22.17 -17.46
N GLY A 166 -3.57 -22.72 -18.47
CA GLY A 166 -4.87 -23.37 -18.34
C GLY A 166 -6.05 -22.57 -18.86
N LEU A 167 -5.91 -21.26 -19.09
CA LEU A 167 -6.97 -20.43 -19.68
C LEU A 167 -6.48 -19.73 -20.93
N SER A 168 -7.43 -19.39 -21.81
CA SER A 168 -7.20 -18.58 -23.00
C SER A 168 -7.93 -17.25 -22.91
N PRO A 169 -7.40 -16.18 -23.57
CA PRO A 169 -8.13 -14.92 -23.65
C PRO A 169 -9.50 -15.11 -24.30
N GLY A 170 -10.55 -14.63 -23.61
CA GLY A 170 -11.93 -14.76 -24.08
C GLY A 170 -12.72 -15.91 -23.44
N ASP A 171 -12.08 -16.80 -22.68
CA ASP A 171 -12.78 -17.84 -21.93
C ASP A 171 -13.78 -17.24 -20.96
N LYS A 172 -14.98 -17.79 -20.92
CA LYS A 172 -16.04 -17.42 -19.96
C LYS A 172 -15.88 -18.28 -18.72
N ILE A 173 -15.54 -17.68 -17.61
CA ILE A 173 -15.34 -18.37 -16.32
C ILE A 173 -16.48 -18.08 -15.35
N LEU A 174 -16.80 -19.05 -14.51
CA LEU A 174 -17.75 -18.88 -13.42
C LEU A 174 -17.07 -18.14 -12.27
N LEU A 175 -17.81 -17.25 -11.62
CA LEU A 175 -17.34 -16.52 -10.43
C LEU A 175 -17.31 -17.40 -9.16
N SER A 176 -18.07 -18.48 -9.16
CA SER A 176 -18.09 -19.47 -8.06
C SER A 176 -18.23 -20.87 -8.65
N PRO A 177 -17.72 -21.91 -7.95
CA PRO A 177 -17.91 -23.29 -8.39
C PRO A 177 -19.41 -23.60 -8.49
N PRO A 178 -19.82 -24.47 -9.42
CA PRO A 178 -21.20 -24.96 -9.46
C PRO A 178 -21.51 -25.67 -8.13
N LEU A 179 -22.71 -25.47 -7.63
CA LEU A 179 -23.22 -26.25 -6.49
C LEU A 179 -23.50 -27.66 -7.00
N ASP A 180 -22.85 -28.65 -6.39
CA ASP A 180 -23.15 -30.07 -6.60
C ASP A 180 -24.55 -30.42 -6.09
#